data_a81a98dcb480bcf904f8c15f45bfb506
#
_entry.id   a81a98dcb480bcf904f8c15f45bfb506
#
_cell.length_a   1.000
_cell.length_b   1.000
_cell.length_c   1.000
_cell.angle_alpha   90.00
_cell.angle_beta   90.00
_cell.angle_gamma   90.00
#
_symmetry.space_group_name_H-M   'P 1'
#
loop_
_entity.id
_entity.type
_entity.pdbx_description
1 polymer ?
#
loop_
_entity_poly.entity_id
_entity_poly.type
_entity_poly.pdbx_seq_one_letter_code
_entity_poly.pdbx_strand_id
1 'polypeptide(L)'
;MCEGSHTGPSGCRCTGGRSRGLIQARLLLSLEQKKSHGYELMEILAQEGDSPDPGSLYRTLRSLEEDGLVSSSWDTSNAGPARRVYELTDLGLDHLHTWVVDIRKTRQGLDDFLAEYQNRFPEGRS
;
A
#
# COMPACT_ATOMS: atom_id res chain seq x y z
N MET A 1 -15.60 -16.07 -7.90
CA MET A 1 -15.45 -15.86 -7.94
C MET A 1 -15.16 -15.04 -7.86
N CYS A 2 -14.89 -14.76 -8.01
CA CYS A 2 -14.48 -14.20 -7.99
C CYS A 2 -15.00 -13.65 -7.84
N GLU A 3 -15.50 -13.70 -7.92
CA GLU A 3 -15.90 -13.57 -7.83
C GLU A 3 -16.27 -13.17 -7.37
N GLY A 4 -16.65 -13.03 -7.58
CA GLY A 4 -17.04 -12.81 -7.28
C GLY A 4 -17.45 -12.05 -7.02
N SER A 5 -17.75 -11.96 -7.02
CA SER A 5 -17.88 -11.54 -6.99
C SER A 5 -17.90 -10.90 -7.12
N HIS A 6 -18.06 -10.83 -7.51
CA HIS A 6 -17.73 -10.68 -7.82
C HIS A 6 -17.59 -10.13 -8.17
N THR A 7 -18.09 -9.81 -7.98
CA THR A 7 -17.69 -9.70 -8.46
C THR A 7 -17.28 -9.49 -8.96
N GLY A 8 -17.24 -9.34 -9.22
CA GLY A 8 -16.61 -9.54 -9.77
C GLY A 8 -16.18 -9.30 -10.24
N PRO A 9 -16.14 -9.10 -10.61
CA PRO A 9 -15.45 -9.35 -11.09
C PRO A 9 -14.85 -9.40 -11.21
N SER A 10 -14.60 -9.44 -11.41
CA SER A 10 -13.95 -9.84 -11.39
C SER A 10 -13.23 -10.25 -11.17
N GLY A 11 -13.04 -10.53 -11.33
CA GLY A 11 -12.37 -11.13 -10.95
C GLY A 11 -11.39 -11.17 -10.62
N CYS A 12 -11.03 -11.28 -10.68
CA CYS A 12 -10.20 -11.34 -10.15
C CYS A 12 -9.31 -10.44 -10.11
N ARG A 13 -9.33 -9.80 -10.11
CA ARG A 13 -8.58 -8.96 -9.80
C ARG A 13 -8.31 -8.89 -8.44
N CYS A 14 -8.32 -9.87 -7.79
CA CYS A 14 -7.97 -10.00 -6.45
C CYS A 14 -6.57 -9.58 -6.16
N THR A 15 -5.65 -9.93 -7.01
CA THR A 15 -4.27 -9.53 -6.79
C THR A 15 -4.11 -8.02 -6.84
N GLY A 16 -4.83 -7.39 -7.74
CA GLY A 16 -4.76 -5.94 -7.83
C GLY A 16 -5.22 -5.26 -6.55
N GLY A 17 -6.29 -5.76 -5.97
CA GLY A 17 -6.79 -5.19 -4.74
C GLY A 17 -5.83 -5.36 -3.59
N ARG A 18 -5.20 -6.52 -3.50
CA ARG A 18 -4.22 -6.77 -2.46
C ARG A 18 -3.01 -5.88 -2.60
N SER A 19 -2.51 -5.73 -3.81
CA SER A 19 -1.38 -4.86 -4.06
C SER A 19 -1.69 -3.42 -3.69
N ARG A 20 -2.91 -2.99 -3.99
CA ARG A 20 -3.31 -1.63 -3.68
C ARG A 20 -3.31 -1.38 -2.18
N GLY A 21 -3.84 -2.32 -1.42
CA GLY A 21 -3.85 -2.19 0.03
C GLY A 21 -2.44 -2.16 0.60
N LEU A 22 -1.56 -2.97 0.06
CA LEU A 22 -0.19 -3.00 0.54
C LEU A 22 0.54 -1.71 0.20
N ILE A 23 0.24 -1.11 -0.94
CA ILE A 23 0.84 0.17 -1.31
C ILE A 23 0.43 1.26 -0.31
N GLN A 24 -0.83 1.30 0.07
CA GLN A 24 -1.29 2.28 1.06
C GLN A 24 -0.58 2.09 2.39
N ALA A 25 -0.46 0.85 2.85
CA ALA A 25 0.23 0.57 4.10
C ALA A 25 1.69 1.01 4.03
N ARG A 26 2.33 0.79 2.90
CA ARG A 26 3.73 1.18 2.74
C ARG A 26 3.90 2.69 2.73
N LEU A 27 2.96 3.39 2.11
CA LEU A 27 3.01 4.85 2.13
C LEU A 27 2.87 5.38 3.54
N LEU A 28 1.94 4.84 4.31
CA LEU A 28 1.75 5.27 5.69
C LEU A 28 3.00 4.98 6.52
N LEU A 29 3.59 3.82 6.32
CA LEU A 29 4.80 3.46 7.06
C LEU A 29 5.96 4.39 6.71
N SER A 30 6.10 4.74 5.43
CA SER A 30 7.16 5.66 5.01
C SER A 30 6.97 7.04 5.61
N LEU A 31 5.72 7.51 5.65
CA LEU A 31 5.43 8.83 6.18
C LEU A 31 5.54 8.90 7.69
N GLU A 32 5.42 7.77 8.36
CA GLU A 32 5.66 7.72 9.80
C GLU A 32 7.09 8.11 10.12
N GLN A 33 8.02 7.75 9.25
CA GLN A 33 9.42 8.04 9.46
C GLN A 33 9.74 9.50 9.23
N LYS A 34 9.22 10.07 8.15
CA LYS A 34 9.40 11.50 7.87
C LYS A 34 8.40 11.93 6.81
N LYS A 35 8.03 13.19 6.86
CA LYS A 35 7.20 13.75 5.80
C LYS A 35 7.99 13.77 4.49
N SER A 36 7.30 13.61 3.38
CA SER A 36 7.95 13.42 2.09
C SER A 36 7.13 14.01 0.96
N HIS A 37 7.84 14.36 -0.10
CA HIS A 37 7.19 14.76 -1.35
C HIS A 37 6.70 13.53 -2.09
N GLY A 38 5.74 13.73 -3.00
CA GLY A 38 5.21 12.61 -3.77
C GLY A 38 6.27 11.87 -4.56
N TYR A 39 7.22 12.60 -5.15
CA TYR A 39 8.25 11.92 -5.95
C TYR A 39 9.17 11.08 -5.08
N GLU A 40 9.41 11.48 -3.84
CA GLU A 40 10.20 10.65 -2.92
C GLU A 40 9.48 9.35 -2.62
N LEU A 41 8.16 9.43 -2.46
CA LEU A 41 7.36 8.23 -2.23
C LEU A 41 7.39 7.30 -3.44
N MET A 42 7.38 7.88 -4.65
CA MET A 42 7.52 7.07 -5.86
C MET A 42 8.83 6.30 -5.85
N GLU A 43 9.91 6.95 -5.47
CA GLU A 43 11.22 6.30 -5.44
C GLU A 43 11.26 5.18 -4.41
N ILE A 44 10.64 5.41 -3.26
CA ILE A 44 10.59 4.38 -2.21
C ILE A 44 9.84 3.16 -2.71
N LEU A 45 8.70 3.37 -3.36
CA LEU A 45 7.93 2.25 -3.89
C LEU A 45 8.68 1.51 -4.97
N ALA A 46 9.40 2.24 -5.82
CA ALA A 46 10.18 1.59 -6.87
C ALA A 46 11.26 0.70 -6.30
N GLN A 47 11.90 1.12 -5.23
CA GLN A 47 12.93 0.33 -4.57
C GLN A 47 12.35 -0.95 -3.97
N GLU A 48 11.08 -0.92 -3.60
CA GLU A 48 10.43 -2.10 -3.02
C GLU A 48 9.85 -3.03 -4.06
N GLY A 49 10.06 -2.72 -5.33
CA GLY A 49 9.55 -3.56 -6.40
C GLY A 49 8.18 -3.16 -6.90
N ASP A 50 7.60 -2.12 -6.34
CA ASP A 50 6.34 -1.58 -6.81
C ASP A 50 6.63 -0.37 -7.67
N SER A 51 5.91 -0.24 -8.77
CA SER A 51 6.13 0.89 -9.66
C SER A 51 4.79 1.40 -10.17
N PRO A 52 4.00 1.98 -9.28
CA PRO A 52 2.72 2.54 -9.73
C PRO A 52 3.00 3.72 -10.64
N ASP A 53 2.10 3.96 -11.57
CA ASP A 53 2.23 5.16 -12.38
C ASP A 53 1.94 6.39 -11.50
N PRO A 54 2.48 7.56 -11.87
CA PRO A 54 2.31 8.75 -11.02
C PRO A 54 0.85 9.09 -10.75
N GLY A 55 -0.03 8.89 -11.73
CA GLY A 55 -1.43 9.18 -11.53
C GLY A 55 -2.05 8.33 -10.44
N SER A 56 -1.73 7.04 -10.44
CA SER A 56 -2.20 6.13 -9.40
C SER A 56 -1.71 6.55 -8.03
N LEU A 57 -0.43 6.90 -7.93
CA LEU A 57 0.12 7.31 -6.66
C LEU A 57 -0.59 8.54 -6.11
N TYR A 58 -0.77 9.56 -6.95
CA TYR A 58 -1.39 10.80 -6.48
C TYR A 58 -2.86 10.61 -6.16
N ARG A 59 -3.55 9.72 -6.89
CA ARG A 59 -4.94 9.39 -6.53
C ARG A 59 -4.99 8.71 -5.17
N THR A 60 -4.05 7.81 -4.91
CA THR A 60 -3.97 7.13 -3.61
C THR A 60 -3.70 8.13 -2.49
N LEU A 61 -2.75 9.03 -2.69
CA LEU A 61 -2.43 10.05 -1.69
C LEU A 61 -3.63 10.96 -1.44
N ARG A 62 -4.35 11.33 -2.50
CA ARG A 62 -5.54 12.15 -2.33
C ARG A 62 -6.61 11.43 -1.53
N SER A 63 -6.80 10.14 -1.81
CA SER A 63 -7.77 9.34 -1.08
C SER A 63 -7.39 9.24 0.40
N LEU A 64 -6.12 9.02 0.69
CA LEU A 64 -5.65 8.97 2.07
C LEU A 64 -5.87 10.30 2.79
N GLU A 65 -5.66 11.39 2.07
CA GLU A 65 -5.87 12.72 2.64
C GLU A 65 -7.35 12.97 2.91
N GLU A 66 -8.22 12.57 1.98
CA GLU A 66 -9.66 12.71 2.17
C GLU A 66 -10.16 11.92 3.36
N ASP A 67 -9.54 10.78 3.63
CA ASP A 67 -9.89 9.96 4.77
C ASP A 67 -9.25 10.46 6.07
N GLY A 68 -8.43 11.50 6.00
CA GLY A 68 -7.81 12.05 7.18
C GLY A 68 -6.58 11.31 7.66
N LEU A 69 -6.05 10.40 6.87
CA LEU A 69 -4.91 9.58 7.27
C LEU A 69 -3.58 10.27 7.02
N VAL A 70 -3.55 11.18 6.04
CA VAL A 70 -2.39 12.01 5.79
C VAL A 70 -2.86 13.44 5.61
N SER A 71 -1.96 14.38 5.81
CA SER A 71 -2.20 15.78 5.52
C SER A 71 -1.11 16.26 4.56
N SER A 72 -1.40 17.33 3.84
CA SER A 72 -0.44 17.87 2.89
C SER A 72 -0.32 19.38 3.08
N SER A 73 0.85 19.89 2.70
CA SER A 73 1.12 21.31 2.68
C SER A 73 2.07 21.60 1.55
N TRP A 74 2.22 22.88 1.23
CA TRP A 74 3.12 23.28 0.17
C TRP A 74 4.50 23.60 0.75
N ASP A 75 5.51 23.00 0.15
CA ASP A 75 6.90 23.28 0.52
C ASP A 75 7.44 24.32 -0.44
N THR A 76 7.72 25.50 0.06
CA THR A 76 8.26 26.60 -0.73
C THR A 76 9.68 26.93 -0.34
N SER A 77 10.32 26.06 0.42
CA SER A 77 11.66 26.34 0.95
C SER A 77 12.73 26.30 -0.12
N ASN A 78 12.49 25.65 -1.25
CA ASN A 78 13.47 25.54 -2.32
C ASN A 78 13.19 26.56 -3.41
N ALA A 79 14.22 26.96 -4.13
CA ALA A 79 14.05 27.74 -5.34
C ALA A 79 13.31 26.87 -6.35
N GLY A 80 12.37 27.45 -7.08
CA GLY A 80 11.58 26.73 -8.06
C GLY A 80 10.15 26.56 -7.61
N PRO A 81 9.39 25.73 -8.32
CA PRO A 81 7.97 25.57 -8.02
C PRO A 81 7.77 24.96 -6.64
N ALA A 82 6.71 25.39 -5.97
CA ALA A 82 6.31 24.80 -4.69
C ALA A 82 5.94 23.33 -4.90
N ARG A 83 6.25 22.50 -3.92
CA ARG A 83 5.98 21.07 -3.97
C ARG A 83 5.08 20.67 -2.83
N ARG A 84 4.25 19.67 -3.08
CA ARG A 84 3.35 19.18 -2.05
C ARG A 84 4.08 18.18 -1.17
N VAL A 85 4.00 18.40 0.13
CA VAL A 85 4.62 17.53 1.13
C VAL A 85 3.51 16.83 1.90
N TYR A 86 3.64 15.52 2.06
CA TYR A 86 2.65 14.71 2.77
C TYR A 86 3.20 14.29 4.12
N GLU A 87 2.31 14.20 5.08
CA GLU A 87 2.67 13.91 6.46
C GLU A 87 1.61 13.01 7.07
N LEU A 88 2.05 12.04 7.88
CA LEU A 88 1.14 11.12 8.54
C LEU A 88 0.41 11.84 9.67
N THR A 89 -0.89 11.60 9.78
CA THR A 89 -1.68 12.11 10.90
C THR A 89 -1.76 11.07 12.01
N ASP A 90 -2.26 11.48 13.18
CA ASP A 90 -2.49 10.51 14.25
C ASP A 90 -3.48 9.44 13.84
N LEU A 91 -4.52 9.83 13.12
CA LEU A 91 -5.48 8.86 12.60
C LEU A 91 -4.81 7.91 11.61
N GLY A 92 -3.90 8.43 10.79
CA GLY A 92 -3.15 7.60 9.87
C GLY A 92 -2.29 6.58 10.58
N LEU A 93 -1.67 6.97 11.69
CA LEU A 93 -0.87 6.04 12.47
C LEU A 93 -1.74 4.92 13.04
N ASP A 94 -2.91 5.27 13.58
CA ASP A 94 -3.84 4.26 14.08
C ASP A 94 -4.26 3.31 12.98
N HIS A 95 -4.52 3.85 11.80
CA HIS A 95 -4.93 3.04 10.67
C HIS A 95 -3.80 2.10 10.23
N LEU A 96 -2.58 2.58 10.28
CA LEU A 96 -1.41 1.75 9.96
C LEU A 96 -1.32 0.56 10.91
N HIS A 97 -1.52 0.79 12.19
CA HIS A 97 -1.47 -0.31 13.17
C HIS A 97 -2.56 -1.34 12.88
N THR A 98 -3.75 -0.89 12.52
CA THR A 98 -4.82 -1.81 12.15
C THR A 98 -4.46 -2.64 10.93
N TRP A 99 -3.86 -1.99 9.93
CA TRP A 99 -3.45 -2.70 8.72
C TRP A 99 -2.38 -3.74 8.99
N VAL A 100 -1.47 -3.45 9.93
CA VAL A 100 -0.45 -4.42 10.29
C VAL A 100 -1.08 -5.70 10.85
N VAL A 101 -2.14 -5.56 11.64
CA VAL A 101 -2.86 -6.73 12.15
C VAL A 101 -3.39 -7.57 11.00
N ASP A 102 -4.03 -6.90 10.02
CA ASP A 102 -4.58 -7.62 8.86
C ASP A 102 -3.47 -8.25 8.01
N ILE A 103 -2.37 -7.56 7.85
CA ILE A 103 -1.24 -8.08 7.08
C ILE A 103 -0.68 -9.33 7.75
N ARG A 104 -0.58 -9.33 9.08
CA ARG A 104 -0.11 -10.51 9.79
C ARG A 104 -1.05 -11.70 9.60
N LYS A 105 -2.37 -11.44 9.60
CA LYS A 105 -3.33 -12.51 9.35
C LYS A 105 -3.20 -13.04 7.93
N THR A 106 -3.02 -12.17 6.97
CA THR A 106 -2.83 -12.59 5.58
C THR A 106 -1.57 -13.42 5.44
N ARG A 107 -0.48 -12.98 6.09
CA ARG A 107 0.77 -13.75 6.05
C ARG A 107 0.56 -15.14 6.62
N GLN A 108 -0.14 -15.24 7.76
CA GLN A 108 -0.39 -16.54 8.36
C GLN A 108 -1.22 -17.43 7.43
N GLY A 109 -2.22 -16.86 6.79
CA GLY A 109 -3.01 -17.61 5.83
C GLY A 109 -2.18 -18.11 4.65
N LEU A 110 -1.26 -17.29 4.18
CA LEU A 110 -0.37 -17.69 3.09
C LEU A 110 0.58 -18.79 3.54
N ASP A 111 1.11 -18.70 4.75
CA ASP A 111 1.96 -19.74 5.30
C ASP A 111 1.20 -21.05 5.43
N ASP A 112 -0.05 -20.99 5.90
CA ASP A 112 -0.88 -22.20 6.02
C ASP A 112 -1.13 -22.83 4.67
N PHE A 113 -1.41 -21.99 3.67
CA PHE A 113 -1.62 -22.50 2.31
C PHE A 113 -0.36 -23.19 1.79
N LEU A 114 0.80 -22.56 1.97
CA LEU A 114 2.04 -23.14 1.48
C LEU A 114 2.37 -24.43 2.19
N ALA A 115 2.08 -24.52 3.49
CA ALA A 115 2.29 -25.75 4.23
C ALA A 115 1.39 -26.87 3.71
N GLU A 116 0.14 -26.55 3.41
CA GLU A 116 -0.78 -27.56 2.88
C GLU A 116 -0.32 -28.01 1.49
N TYR A 117 0.10 -27.05 0.66
CA TYR A 117 0.61 -27.38 -0.66
C TYR A 117 1.82 -28.29 -0.56
N GLN A 118 2.74 -27.97 0.34
CA GLN A 118 3.97 -28.75 0.49
C GLN A 118 3.65 -30.17 0.97
N ASN A 119 2.64 -30.31 1.83
CA ASN A 119 2.24 -31.65 2.28
C ASN A 119 1.69 -32.48 1.14
N ARG A 120 0.98 -31.87 0.21
CA ARG A 120 0.42 -32.59 -0.92
C ARG A 120 1.44 -32.86 -2.01
N PHE A 121 2.42 -32.03 -2.14
CA PHE A 121 3.43 -32.11 -3.17
C PHE A 121 4.83 -32.01 -2.55
N PRO A 122 5.22 -33.02 -1.77
CA PRO A 122 6.46 -32.89 -0.99
C PRO A 122 7.71 -32.80 -1.84
N GLU A 123 7.62 -33.10 -3.13
CA GLU A 123 8.80 -33.01 -4.01
C GLU A 123 9.06 -31.63 -4.51
N GLY A 124 8.25 -30.66 -4.10
CA GLY A 124 8.58 -29.29 -4.39
C GLY A 124 8.48 -28.90 -5.84
N ARG A 125 7.39 -29.27 -6.50
CA ARG A 125 7.21 -28.78 -7.81
C ARG A 125 6.89 -27.34 -7.75
N SER A 126 7.64 -26.50 -8.14
CA SER A 126 7.32 -25.09 -8.08
C SER A 126 7.40 -24.41 -9.42
#